data_3d73f013f09635c1626d61401ca20cf7
#
_entry.id   3d73f013f09635c1626d61401ca20cf7
#
_cell.length_a   1.000
_cell.length_b   1.000
_cell.length_c   1.000
_cell.angle_alpha   90.00
_cell.angle_beta   90.00
_cell.angle_gamma   90.00
#
_symmetry.space_group_name_H-M   'P 1'
#
loop_
_entity.id
_entity.type
_entity.pdbx_description
1 polymer ?
#
loop_
_entity_poly.entity_id
_entity_poly.type
_entity_poly.pdbx_seq_one_letter_code
_entity_poly.pdbx_strand_id
1 'polypeptide(L)'
;TPQIIFNHKSLVLTPRQVEILVILALCPNGLNLENLHQALYGERKVSIGTLKAEMSQLRDILGGMLGSRPYRLLADVEADFLSAEQALDAGYVASALQLYKGVFLSKTESPFLCAWRDCLESRLSDAIFKTKETDLLLKHVAHFPEAIDAVERLMELFPSEHPARLSLSKFKDVY
;
A
#
# COMPACT_ATOMS: atom_id res chain seq x y z
N THR A 1 -2.24 4.79 -11.78
CA THR A 1 -0.86 4.28 -11.82
C THR A 1 -0.06 5.07 -10.81
N PRO A 2 0.66 4.44 -9.87
CA PRO A 2 1.49 5.15 -8.94
C PRO A 2 2.54 5.97 -9.69
N GLN A 3 2.72 7.23 -9.30
CA GLN A 3 3.75 8.09 -9.85
C GLN A 3 5.04 7.84 -9.06
N ILE A 4 6.08 7.38 -9.74
CA ILE A 4 7.39 7.17 -9.14
C ILE A 4 8.31 8.30 -9.61
N ILE A 5 8.84 9.05 -8.65
CA ILE A 5 9.80 10.12 -8.90
C ILE A 5 11.16 9.65 -8.41
N PHE A 6 12.15 9.72 -9.28
CA PHE A 6 13.54 9.39 -8.96
C PHE A 6 14.45 10.50 -9.46
N ASN A 7 15.30 11.05 -8.58
CA ASN A 7 16.17 12.19 -8.89
C ASN A 7 15.43 13.34 -9.61
N HIS A 8 14.25 13.73 -9.08
CA HIS A 8 13.38 14.77 -9.63
C HIS A 8 12.81 14.49 -11.04
N LYS A 9 12.92 13.26 -11.53
CA LYS A 9 12.34 12.82 -12.81
C LYS A 9 11.24 11.79 -12.56
N SER A 10 10.11 11.98 -13.24
CA SER A 10 9.06 10.95 -13.27
C SER A 10 9.54 9.78 -14.11
N LEU A 11 9.49 8.58 -13.54
CA LEU A 11 9.84 7.34 -14.24
C LEU A 11 8.62 6.76 -14.95
N VAL A 12 8.83 6.33 -16.18
CA VAL A 12 7.85 5.54 -16.93
C VAL A 12 8.22 4.07 -16.75
N LEU A 13 7.44 3.34 -15.95
CA LEU A 13 7.70 1.97 -15.58
C LEU A 13 6.52 1.07 -15.98
N THR A 14 6.83 -0.17 -16.29
CA THR A 14 5.81 -1.21 -16.44
C THR A 14 5.19 -1.54 -15.07
N PRO A 15 3.96 -2.07 -15.01
CA PRO A 15 3.37 -2.52 -13.75
C PRO A 15 4.27 -3.49 -12.98
N ARG A 16 4.96 -4.38 -13.69
CA ARG A 16 5.89 -5.34 -13.08
C ARG A 16 7.11 -4.67 -12.48
N GLN A 17 7.66 -3.68 -13.14
CA GLN A 17 8.78 -2.89 -12.62
C GLN A 17 8.40 -2.10 -11.37
N VAL A 18 7.18 -1.58 -11.33
CA VAL A 18 6.63 -0.94 -10.12
C VAL A 18 6.55 -1.93 -8.96
N GLU A 19 6.00 -3.14 -9.19
CA GLU A 19 5.93 -4.18 -8.16
C GLU A 19 7.31 -4.56 -7.62
N ILE A 20 8.31 -4.71 -8.49
CA ILE A 20 9.69 -5.00 -8.10
C ILE A 20 10.23 -3.89 -7.19
N LEU A 21 10.07 -2.62 -7.58
CA LEU A 21 10.55 -1.48 -6.79
C LEU A 21 9.89 -1.41 -5.43
N VAL A 22 8.59 -1.65 -5.36
CA VAL A 22 7.85 -1.66 -4.11
C VAL A 22 8.31 -2.79 -3.19
N ILE A 23 8.50 -4.01 -3.70
CA ILE A 23 9.04 -5.13 -2.92
C ILE A 23 10.42 -4.79 -2.36
N LEU A 24 11.29 -4.20 -3.18
CA LEU A 24 12.64 -3.82 -2.74
C LEU A 24 12.62 -2.66 -1.73
N ALA A 25 11.67 -1.75 -1.84
CA ALA A 25 11.47 -0.69 -0.84
C ALA A 25 11.00 -1.24 0.51
N LEU A 26 10.12 -2.26 0.50
CA LEU A 26 9.67 -2.98 1.69
C LEU A 26 10.73 -3.92 2.28
N CYS A 27 11.76 -4.26 1.49
CA CYS A 27 12.84 -5.16 1.89
C CYS A 27 14.21 -4.45 1.83
N PRO A 28 14.52 -3.48 2.70
CA PRO A 28 15.72 -2.64 2.61
C PRO A 28 17.02 -3.45 2.70
N ASN A 29 17.00 -4.60 3.36
CA ASN A 29 18.15 -5.53 3.41
C ASN A 29 18.38 -6.25 2.08
N GLY A 30 17.45 -6.13 1.15
CA GLY A 30 17.47 -6.75 -0.17
C GLY A 30 17.04 -8.21 -0.20
N LEU A 31 16.84 -8.69 -1.42
CA LEU A 31 16.41 -10.07 -1.71
C LEU A 31 17.36 -10.71 -2.71
N ASN A 32 17.58 -12.03 -2.59
CA ASN A 32 18.20 -12.80 -3.66
C ASN A 32 17.19 -12.99 -4.82
N LEU A 33 17.67 -13.48 -5.95
CA LEU A 33 16.84 -13.61 -7.15
C LEU A 33 15.66 -14.57 -6.96
N GLU A 34 15.88 -15.69 -6.24
CA GLU A 34 14.86 -16.69 -5.99
C GLU A 34 13.76 -16.15 -5.08
N ASN A 35 14.13 -15.47 -3.99
CA ASN A 35 13.18 -14.86 -3.07
C ASN A 35 12.38 -13.73 -3.73
N LEU A 36 13.02 -12.92 -4.59
CA LEU A 36 12.33 -11.89 -5.36
C LEU A 36 11.35 -12.52 -6.37
N HIS A 37 11.76 -13.60 -7.03
CA HIS A 37 10.89 -14.35 -7.94
C HIS A 37 9.67 -14.92 -7.19
N GLN A 38 9.88 -15.56 -6.04
CA GLN A 38 8.83 -16.10 -5.21
C GLN A 38 7.88 -14.98 -4.72
N ALA A 39 8.41 -13.84 -4.28
CA ALA A 39 7.61 -12.70 -3.86
C ALA A 39 6.70 -12.16 -4.97
N LEU A 40 7.18 -12.15 -6.22
CA LEU A 40 6.43 -11.65 -7.37
C LEU A 40 5.43 -12.65 -7.93
N TYR A 41 5.82 -13.91 -8.00
CA TYR A 41 5.09 -14.90 -8.81
C TYR A 41 4.51 -16.06 -8.00
N GLY A 42 5.01 -16.33 -6.78
CA GLY A 42 4.59 -17.50 -6.00
C GLY A 42 4.77 -18.79 -6.80
N GLU A 43 3.71 -19.60 -6.83
CA GLU A 43 3.68 -20.88 -7.55
C GLU A 43 3.45 -20.75 -9.07
N ARG A 44 3.31 -19.53 -9.59
CA ARG A 44 3.09 -19.32 -11.03
C ARG A 44 4.33 -19.72 -11.82
N LYS A 45 4.11 -20.43 -12.94
CA LYS A 45 5.17 -20.90 -13.83
C LYS A 45 5.72 -19.76 -14.69
N VAL A 46 6.48 -18.86 -14.09
CA VAL A 46 7.20 -17.79 -14.79
C VAL A 46 8.69 -18.09 -14.78
N SER A 47 9.33 -17.93 -15.91
CA SER A 47 10.78 -18.17 -16.03
C SER A 47 11.57 -17.15 -15.19
N ILE A 48 12.58 -17.62 -14.50
CA ILE A 48 13.52 -16.75 -13.79
C ILE A 48 14.29 -15.82 -14.74
N GLY A 49 14.39 -16.22 -16.02
CA GLY A 49 14.94 -15.38 -17.08
C GLY A 49 14.13 -14.13 -17.35
N THR A 50 12.80 -14.21 -17.22
CA THR A 50 11.89 -13.06 -17.32
C THR A 50 12.21 -12.02 -16.24
N LEU A 51 12.36 -12.46 -14.99
CA LEU A 51 12.74 -11.56 -13.90
C LEU A 51 14.13 -10.94 -14.12
N LYS A 52 15.11 -11.72 -14.61
CA LYS A 52 16.44 -11.18 -14.92
C LYS A 52 16.39 -10.08 -15.98
N ALA A 53 15.54 -10.20 -16.99
CA ALA A 53 15.34 -9.18 -18.02
C ALA A 53 14.74 -7.90 -17.42
N GLU A 54 13.69 -8.01 -16.60
CA GLU A 54 13.10 -6.86 -15.89
C GLU A 54 14.12 -6.16 -14.97
N MET A 55 14.93 -6.94 -14.24
CA MET A 55 15.97 -6.40 -13.37
C MET A 55 17.08 -5.69 -14.14
N SER A 56 17.42 -6.17 -15.33
CA SER A 56 18.38 -5.49 -16.21
C SER A 56 17.86 -4.14 -16.67
N GLN A 57 16.61 -4.11 -17.17
CA GLN A 57 15.97 -2.87 -17.60
C GLN A 57 15.83 -1.86 -16.45
N LEU A 58 15.41 -2.33 -15.26
CA LEU A 58 15.35 -1.46 -14.08
C LEU A 58 16.71 -0.88 -13.71
N ARG A 59 17.78 -1.66 -13.81
CA ARG A 59 19.13 -1.18 -13.54
C ARG A 59 19.54 -0.06 -14.49
N ASP A 60 19.19 -0.20 -15.76
CA ASP A 60 19.47 0.83 -16.79
C ASP A 60 18.67 2.11 -16.48
N ILE A 61 17.39 1.98 -16.14
CA ILE A 61 16.52 3.11 -15.77
C ILE A 61 17.02 3.83 -14.52
N LEU A 62 17.44 3.09 -13.49
CA LEU A 62 17.84 3.63 -12.20
C LEU A 62 19.33 4.06 -12.15
N GLY A 63 20.06 3.94 -13.25
CA GLY A 63 21.42 4.46 -13.35
C GLY A 63 22.40 3.89 -12.31
N GLY A 64 22.29 2.59 -11.98
CA GLY A 64 23.17 1.92 -11.02
C GLY A 64 22.72 1.98 -9.56
N MET A 65 21.59 2.62 -9.25
CA MET A 65 21.01 2.66 -7.89
C MET A 65 20.29 1.36 -7.49
N LEU A 66 20.49 0.29 -8.25
CA LEU A 66 19.99 -1.05 -7.97
C LEU A 66 21.16 -2.00 -7.72
N GLY A 67 21.36 -2.37 -6.45
CA GLY A 67 22.35 -3.40 -6.05
C GLY A 67 21.94 -4.78 -6.56
N SER A 68 22.91 -5.69 -6.69
CA SER A 68 22.70 -6.99 -7.32
C SER A 68 22.99 -8.23 -6.47
N ARG A 69 23.57 -8.07 -5.28
CA ARG A 69 23.90 -9.21 -4.41
C ARG A 69 23.91 -8.80 -2.94
N PRO A 70 22.78 -8.75 -2.27
CA PRO A 70 21.40 -8.97 -2.75
C PRO A 70 20.87 -7.83 -3.63
N TYR A 71 19.74 -8.03 -4.32
CA TYR A 71 19.01 -6.97 -5.00
C TYR A 71 18.40 -6.04 -3.96
N ARG A 72 18.79 -4.77 -3.97
CA ARG A 72 18.31 -3.75 -3.06
C ARG A 72 18.39 -2.38 -3.71
N LEU A 73 17.55 -1.46 -3.26
CA LEU A 73 17.69 -0.05 -3.62
C LEU A 73 18.86 0.55 -2.84
N LEU A 74 19.72 1.30 -3.54
CA LEU A 74 20.90 1.97 -2.97
C LEU A 74 20.64 3.45 -2.68
N ALA A 75 19.43 3.92 -2.94
CA ALA A 75 18.95 5.26 -2.63
C ALA A 75 17.89 5.20 -1.54
N ASP A 76 17.75 6.28 -0.79
CA ASP A 76 16.64 6.45 0.13
C ASP A 76 15.32 6.49 -0.65
N VAL A 77 14.31 5.78 -0.13
CA VAL A 77 13.00 5.67 -0.74
C VAL A 77 12.00 6.39 0.12
N GLU A 78 11.40 7.43 -0.43
CA GLU A 78 10.23 8.09 0.15
C GLU A 78 8.99 7.63 -0.61
N ALA A 79 8.00 7.09 0.11
CA ALA A 79 6.75 6.65 -0.46
C ALA A 79 5.62 6.78 0.56
N ASP A 80 4.44 7.12 0.06
CA ASP A 80 3.23 7.30 0.88
C ASP A 80 2.86 6.02 1.65
N PHE A 81 2.97 4.86 1.02
CA PHE A 81 2.69 3.58 1.67
C PHE A 81 3.69 3.23 2.80
N LEU A 82 4.97 3.57 2.65
CA LEU A 82 5.97 3.40 3.72
C LEU A 82 5.69 4.36 4.88
N SER A 83 5.37 5.61 4.55
CA SER A 83 5.03 6.63 5.53
C SER A 83 3.72 6.30 6.26
N ALA A 84 2.73 5.69 5.58
CA ALA A 84 1.50 5.23 6.21
C ALA A 84 1.77 4.09 7.20
N GLU A 85 2.60 3.11 6.84
CA GLU A 85 3.01 2.03 7.73
C GLU A 85 3.74 2.56 8.95
N GLN A 86 4.72 3.44 8.78
CA GLN A 86 5.46 4.08 9.86
C GLN A 86 4.55 4.90 10.78
N ALA A 87 3.58 5.61 10.22
CA ALA A 87 2.60 6.36 11.02
C ALA A 87 1.73 5.42 11.87
N LEU A 88 1.32 4.26 11.34
CA LEU A 88 0.62 3.23 12.11
C LEU A 88 1.48 2.66 13.23
N ASP A 89 2.76 2.36 12.96
CA ASP A 89 3.70 1.85 13.96
C ASP A 89 3.90 2.83 15.10
N ALA A 90 3.90 4.13 14.79
CA ALA A 90 4.00 5.21 15.77
C ALA A 90 2.67 5.58 16.46
N GLY A 91 1.55 4.96 16.06
CA GLY A 91 0.22 5.25 16.60
C GLY A 91 -0.44 6.52 16.05
N TYR A 92 0.11 7.12 15.00
CA TYR A 92 -0.44 8.31 14.33
C TYR A 92 -1.51 7.93 13.31
N VAL A 93 -2.67 7.47 13.77
CA VAL A 93 -3.78 6.96 12.94
C VAL A 93 -4.24 8.01 11.92
N ALA A 94 -4.38 9.28 12.34
CA ALA A 94 -4.77 10.37 11.44
C ALA A 94 -3.83 10.52 10.26
N SER A 95 -2.54 10.51 10.50
CA SER A 95 -1.51 10.61 9.45
C SER A 95 -1.53 9.39 8.53
N ALA A 96 -1.65 8.19 9.08
CA ALA A 96 -1.74 6.96 8.31
C ALA A 96 -2.93 6.98 7.34
N LEU A 97 -4.12 7.36 7.81
CA LEU A 97 -5.33 7.47 6.99
C LEU A 97 -5.25 8.58 5.93
N GLN A 98 -4.52 9.66 6.19
CA GLN A 98 -4.30 10.72 5.20
C GLN A 98 -3.33 10.29 4.09
N LEU A 99 -2.39 9.42 4.40
CA LEU A 99 -1.39 8.89 3.45
C LEU A 99 -1.97 7.73 2.62
N TYR A 100 -2.79 6.88 3.22
CA TYR A 100 -3.43 5.76 2.54
C TYR A 100 -4.71 6.21 1.81
N LYS A 101 -4.55 6.69 0.56
CA LYS A 101 -5.64 7.32 -0.24
C LYS A 101 -6.32 6.39 -1.23
N GLY A 102 -6.18 5.10 -1.12
CA GLY A 102 -6.77 4.13 -2.04
C GLY A 102 -6.13 2.76 -1.92
N VAL A 103 -6.81 1.74 -2.42
CA VAL A 103 -6.30 0.36 -2.38
C VAL A 103 -4.94 0.28 -3.05
N PHE A 104 -3.94 -0.07 -2.27
CA PHE A 104 -2.55 -0.14 -2.72
C PHE A 104 -2.38 -1.21 -3.79
N LEU A 105 -1.89 -0.80 -4.97
CA LEU A 105 -1.66 -1.69 -6.12
C LEU A 105 -2.82 -2.67 -6.34
N SER A 106 -4.05 -2.17 -6.46
CA SER A 106 -5.29 -2.96 -6.53
C SER A 106 -5.30 -4.06 -7.61
N LYS A 107 -4.47 -3.94 -8.65
CA LYS A 107 -4.33 -4.90 -9.74
C LYS A 107 -3.12 -5.83 -9.61
N THR A 108 -2.38 -5.75 -8.52
CA THR A 108 -1.23 -6.67 -8.31
C THR A 108 -1.71 -8.08 -8.05
N GLU A 109 -1.00 -9.03 -8.63
CA GLU A 109 -1.13 -10.46 -8.35
C GLU A 109 0.10 -11.01 -7.62
N SER A 110 1.01 -10.14 -7.18
CA SER A 110 2.18 -10.54 -6.39
C SER A 110 1.72 -11.05 -5.04
N PRO A 111 2.00 -12.31 -4.66
CA PRO A 111 1.59 -12.84 -3.37
C PRO A 111 2.12 -12.03 -2.20
N PHE A 112 3.37 -11.56 -2.30
CA PHE A 112 4.00 -10.73 -1.27
C PHE A 112 3.27 -9.40 -1.09
N LEU A 113 2.97 -8.70 -2.20
CA LEU A 113 2.31 -7.39 -2.14
C LEU A 113 0.84 -7.49 -1.73
N CYS A 114 0.15 -8.56 -2.13
CA CYS A 114 -1.20 -8.84 -1.64
C CYS A 114 -1.19 -9.05 -0.13
N ALA A 115 -0.33 -9.92 0.38
CA ALA A 115 -0.25 -10.20 1.81
C ALA A 115 0.16 -8.97 2.63
N TRP A 116 1.10 -8.15 2.12
CA TRP A 116 1.48 -6.91 2.76
C TRP A 116 0.33 -5.90 2.81
N ARG A 117 -0.37 -5.70 1.69
CA ARG A 117 -1.57 -4.85 1.61
C ARG A 117 -2.63 -5.28 2.59
N ASP A 118 -2.99 -6.57 2.59
CA ASP A 118 -4.02 -7.12 3.46
C ASP A 118 -3.67 -6.93 4.95
N CYS A 119 -2.38 -7.06 5.28
CA CYS A 119 -1.87 -6.79 6.63
C CYS A 119 -2.00 -5.30 6.99
N LEU A 120 -1.61 -4.38 6.08
CA LEU A 120 -1.72 -2.94 6.31
C LEU A 120 -3.19 -2.51 6.47
N GLU A 121 -4.07 -2.99 5.58
CA GLU A 121 -5.51 -2.69 5.62
C GLU A 121 -6.16 -3.23 6.89
N SER A 122 -5.80 -4.43 7.32
CA SER A 122 -6.27 -4.98 8.60
C SER A 122 -5.84 -4.13 9.80
N ARG A 123 -4.60 -3.64 9.80
CA ARG A 123 -4.08 -2.75 10.86
C ARG A 123 -4.76 -1.38 10.83
N LEU A 124 -5.04 -0.84 9.65
CA LEU A 124 -5.81 0.40 9.49
C LEU A 124 -7.24 0.23 10.01
N SER A 125 -7.92 -0.85 9.65
CA SER A 125 -9.26 -1.19 10.15
C SER A 125 -9.29 -1.29 11.68
N ASP A 126 -8.33 -1.99 12.27
CA ASP A 126 -8.20 -2.11 13.73
C ASP A 126 -7.96 -0.74 14.41
N ALA A 127 -7.15 0.12 13.80
CA ALA A 127 -6.89 1.46 14.30
C ALA A 127 -8.13 2.37 14.19
N ILE A 128 -8.88 2.26 13.09
CA ILE A 128 -10.17 2.93 12.89
C ILE A 128 -11.17 2.51 13.96
N PHE A 129 -11.28 1.22 14.22
CA PHE A 129 -12.20 0.70 15.23
C PHE A 129 -11.90 1.22 16.63
N LYS A 130 -10.63 1.45 16.94
CA LYS A 130 -10.18 1.98 18.24
C LYS A 130 -10.28 3.51 18.37
N THR A 131 -10.35 4.24 17.24
CA THR A 131 -10.40 5.71 17.30
C THR A 131 -11.76 6.24 17.78
N LYS A 132 -11.73 7.44 18.37
CA LYS A 132 -12.93 8.21 18.74
C LYS A 132 -13.05 9.52 17.95
N GLU A 133 -12.18 9.74 16.98
CA GLU A 133 -12.13 10.97 16.18
C GLU A 133 -13.11 10.92 15.02
N THR A 134 -14.34 11.41 15.25
CA THR A 134 -15.44 11.36 14.27
C THR A 134 -15.11 12.08 12.95
N ASP A 135 -14.41 13.22 13.00
CA ASP A 135 -14.02 13.97 11.79
C ASP A 135 -13.05 13.18 10.92
N LEU A 136 -12.13 12.45 11.56
CA LEU A 136 -11.20 11.58 10.86
C LEU A 136 -11.92 10.43 10.16
N LEU A 137 -12.83 9.78 10.88
CA LEU A 137 -13.65 8.68 10.35
C LEU A 137 -14.55 9.16 9.20
N LEU A 138 -15.17 10.34 9.30
CA LEU A 138 -15.98 10.91 8.22
C LEU A 138 -15.15 11.18 6.95
N LYS A 139 -13.95 11.72 7.10
CA LYS A 139 -13.01 11.90 5.97
C LYS A 139 -12.61 10.57 5.35
N HIS A 140 -12.37 9.56 6.17
CA HIS A 140 -12.01 8.24 5.69
C HIS A 140 -13.16 7.61 4.88
N VAL A 141 -14.39 7.60 5.39
CA VAL A 141 -15.58 7.10 4.68
C VAL A 141 -15.85 7.88 3.38
N ALA A 142 -15.55 9.18 3.35
CA ALA A 142 -15.71 9.98 2.12
C ALA A 142 -14.75 9.54 1.00
N HIS A 143 -13.57 9.00 1.34
CA HIS A 143 -12.58 8.47 0.38
C HIS A 143 -12.77 6.97 0.10
N PHE A 144 -13.30 6.23 1.06
CA PHE A 144 -13.52 4.78 1.02
C PHE A 144 -14.94 4.45 1.46
N PRO A 145 -15.94 4.64 0.57
CA PRO A 145 -17.34 4.37 0.92
C PRO A 145 -17.60 2.92 1.33
N GLU A 146 -16.75 1.98 0.88
CA GLU A 146 -16.77 0.56 1.21
C GLU A 146 -16.15 0.23 2.59
N ALA A 147 -15.60 1.21 3.31
CA ALA A 147 -14.99 0.99 4.64
C ALA A 147 -16.09 0.83 5.71
N ILE A 148 -16.73 -0.32 5.73
CA ILE A 148 -17.86 -0.63 6.63
C ILE A 148 -17.46 -0.46 8.10
N ASP A 149 -16.25 -0.85 8.48
CA ASP A 149 -15.75 -0.71 9.85
C ASP A 149 -15.78 0.76 10.33
N ALA A 150 -15.39 1.70 9.45
CA ALA A 150 -15.43 3.13 9.76
C ALA A 150 -16.87 3.64 9.85
N VAL A 151 -17.78 3.15 9.00
CA VAL A 151 -19.21 3.46 9.05
C VAL A 151 -19.82 2.96 10.35
N GLU A 152 -19.58 1.72 10.74
CA GLU A 152 -20.07 1.13 11.98
C GLU A 152 -19.54 1.88 13.20
N ARG A 153 -18.25 2.22 13.19
CA ARG A 153 -17.66 3.00 14.26
C ARG A 153 -18.27 4.40 14.41
N LEU A 154 -18.53 5.08 13.30
CA LEU A 154 -19.26 6.36 13.33
C LEU A 154 -20.69 6.21 13.88
N MET A 155 -21.39 5.14 13.50
CA MET A 155 -22.71 4.86 14.03
C MET A 155 -22.73 4.59 15.54
N GLU A 156 -21.66 4.01 16.09
CA GLU A 156 -21.50 3.84 17.54
C GLU A 156 -21.24 5.18 18.26
N LEU A 157 -20.39 6.04 17.67
CA LEU A 157 -19.96 7.29 18.26
C LEU A 157 -21.00 8.39 18.19
N PHE A 158 -21.84 8.40 17.15
CA PHE A 158 -22.90 9.39 17.00
C PHE A 158 -24.15 9.05 17.84
N PRO A 159 -24.79 10.04 18.50
CA PRO A 159 -26.08 9.85 19.14
C PRO A 159 -27.15 9.32 18.15
N SER A 160 -28.14 8.61 18.64
CA SER A 160 -29.19 7.98 17.81
C SER A 160 -29.89 8.95 16.86
N GLU A 161 -30.02 10.22 17.26
CA GLU A 161 -30.71 11.26 16.52
C GLU A 161 -29.80 12.11 15.64
N HIS A 162 -28.53 11.75 15.54
CA HIS A 162 -27.58 12.53 14.75
C HIS A 162 -27.90 12.43 13.25
N PRO A 163 -28.03 13.57 12.51
CA PRO A 163 -28.45 13.56 11.11
C PRO A 163 -27.57 12.71 10.19
N ALA A 164 -26.26 12.61 10.48
CA ALA A 164 -25.33 11.81 9.69
C ALA A 164 -25.65 10.30 9.73
N ARG A 165 -26.35 9.80 10.75
CA ARG A 165 -26.70 8.37 10.84
C ARG A 165 -27.57 7.89 9.68
N LEU A 166 -28.50 8.73 9.21
CA LEU A 166 -29.35 8.41 8.06
C LEU A 166 -28.55 8.29 6.75
N SER A 167 -27.51 9.08 6.61
CA SER A 167 -26.62 8.96 5.46
C SER A 167 -25.70 7.75 5.57
N LEU A 168 -25.17 7.47 6.75
CA LEU A 168 -24.29 6.33 7.03
C LEU A 168 -25.01 4.99 6.89
N SER A 169 -26.29 4.89 7.30
CA SER A 169 -27.07 3.65 7.12
C SER A 169 -27.20 3.26 5.65
N LYS A 170 -27.33 4.22 4.74
CA LYS A 170 -27.40 3.96 3.30
C LYS A 170 -26.11 3.33 2.74
N PHE A 171 -24.95 3.67 3.28
CA PHE A 171 -23.69 3.01 2.89
C PHE A 171 -23.67 1.54 3.32
N LYS A 172 -24.21 1.25 4.51
CA LYS A 172 -24.27 -0.13 5.02
C LYS A 172 -25.25 -1.02 4.23
N ASP A 173 -26.28 -0.43 3.61
CA ASP A 173 -27.29 -1.15 2.83
C ASP A 173 -26.81 -1.45 1.38
N VAL A 174 -25.73 -0.79 0.93
CA VAL A 174 -25.22 -0.89 -0.45
C VAL A 174 -24.02 -1.84 -0.54
N TYR A 175 -23.26 -2.02 0.55
CA TYR A 175 -22.07 -2.84 0.66
C TYR A 175 -22.22 -3.92 1.73
#